data_f87bf10c2ebb9f55f0e6e0c3c9b963d7
#
_entry.id   f87bf10c2ebb9f55f0e6e0c3c9b963d7
#
_cell.length_a   1.000
_cell.length_b   1.000
_cell.length_c   1.000
_cell.angle_alpha   90.00
_cell.angle_beta   90.00
_cell.angle_gamma   90.00
#
_symmetry.space_group_name_H-M   'P 1'
#
loop_
_entity.id
_entity.type
_entity.pdbx_description
1 polymer ?
#
loop_
_entity_poly.entity_id
_entity_poly.type
_entity_poly.pdbx_seq_one_letter_code
_entity_poly.pdbx_strand_id
1 'polypeptide(L)'
;MENSKIEKKFNEWNIHLELKIDSIIINISKNNSLEFYQNSYTLEDLKKINLFLFKNTLNEIFDSILEIIDLKKIQIEIKEGNIQLILFSATNNNIKANLMLKEKSESNKKLLEILLNKIYNLEKNNEKLEQKVENLINDNKKLQEKIEILEKNENNNTQKIVNGIQNKKKHLTDCNLKKINSISFHDQWIRALSVFPISGNILSSSNDKSIIIYGTDFNIIQKIINAHDNEIIDLDILDENNFISCSYDKSIKIWIKRNLNISNKFEFNLYYIINNAHNAQVNKVIYYNYGKIISCGCDFKINIWEEYNNNNNINYQLITTLSHSNVVYSILLLEDKSILISSGIDGIKFWNFNNFNNIKNLDNVWGARNALKRFDNDKIIIGSTNDDLIRIFSISEMNYSNFIHVNFFTWGICVIEDKNLILICGKNKNINVYRKDNFECIQIINDAHGDFITGVVELKDGSIASFGKDSFINIWSF
;
A
#
# COMPACT_ATOMS: atom_id res chain seq x y z
N MET A 1 -15.00 -13.52 -19.69
CA MET A 1 -13.69 -14.18 -19.77
C MET A 1 -12.70 -13.12 -20.15
N GLU A 2 -11.73 -12.87 -19.31
CA GLU A 2 -10.66 -11.92 -19.60
C GLU A 2 -9.78 -12.47 -20.72
N ASN A 3 -9.39 -11.60 -21.65
CA ASN A 3 -8.43 -11.94 -22.69
C ASN A 3 -7.07 -12.15 -22.04
N SER A 4 -6.59 -13.37 -21.96
CA SER A 4 -5.25 -13.67 -21.44
C SER A 4 -4.23 -13.46 -22.54
N LYS A 5 -3.18 -12.69 -22.25
CA LYS A 5 -2.05 -12.45 -23.13
C LYS A 5 -0.77 -12.85 -22.43
N ILE A 6 0.04 -13.65 -23.09
CA ILE A 6 1.32 -14.13 -22.55
C ILE A 6 2.39 -14.04 -23.60
N GLU A 7 3.57 -13.57 -23.20
CA GLU A 7 4.77 -13.53 -24.04
C GLU A 7 5.81 -14.50 -23.50
N LYS A 8 6.40 -15.28 -24.40
CA LYS A 8 7.47 -16.24 -24.12
C LYS A 8 8.60 -16.08 -25.12
N LYS A 9 9.82 -16.22 -24.62
CA LYS A 9 11.03 -16.17 -25.45
C LYS A 9 11.59 -17.57 -25.69
N PHE A 10 11.87 -17.88 -26.95
CA PHE A 10 12.48 -19.14 -27.33
C PHE A 10 13.61 -18.90 -28.34
N ASN A 11 14.86 -19.11 -27.92
CA ASN A 11 16.07 -18.80 -28.70
C ASN A 11 16.06 -17.33 -29.18
N GLU A 12 16.12 -17.13 -30.51
CA GLU A 12 16.06 -15.82 -31.16
C GLU A 12 14.63 -15.32 -31.45
N TRP A 13 13.61 -16.04 -31.01
CA TRP A 13 12.21 -15.77 -31.30
C TRP A 13 11.42 -15.36 -30.05
N ASN A 14 10.55 -14.38 -30.21
CA ASN A 14 9.54 -14.02 -29.23
C ASN A 14 8.19 -14.59 -29.67
N ILE A 15 7.53 -15.33 -28.79
CA ILE A 15 6.24 -15.93 -29.04
C ILE A 15 5.21 -15.23 -28.15
N HIS A 16 4.23 -14.61 -28.76
CA HIS A 16 3.11 -13.97 -28.08
C HIS A 16 1.84 -14.75 -28.33
N LEU A 17 1.19 -15.18 -27.26
CA LEU A 17 -0.08 -15.90 -27.29
C LEU A 17 -1.17 -15.02 -26.71
N GLU A 18 -2.29 -14.92 -27.43
CA GLU A 18 -3.47 -14.18 -26.97
C GLU A 18 -4.70 -15.09 -27.07
N LEU A 19 -5.33 -15.38 -25.94
CA LEU A 19 -6.58 -16.09 -25.86
C LEU A 19 -7.75 -15.10 -26.01
N LYS A 20 -8.62 -15.34 -26.99
CA LYS A 20 -9.90 -14.64 -27.20
C LYS A 20 -11.08 -15.58 -26.93
N ILE A 21 -12.28 -15.03 -26.93
CA ILE A 21 -13.52 -15.79 -26.67
C ILE A 21 -13.71 -16.94 -27.68
N ASP A 22 -13.30 -16.73 -28.92
CA ASP A 22 -13.54 -17.64 -30.04
C ASP A 22 -12.27 -18.19 -30.68
N SER A 23 -11.09 -17.76 -30.30
CA SER A 23 -9.84 -18.12 -30.95
C SER A 23 -8.58 -17.94 -30.09
N ILE A 24 -7.51 -18.60 -30.49
CA ILE A 24 -6.14 -18.33 -30.00
C ILE A 24 -5.37 -17.63 -31.12
N ILE A 25 -4.80 -16.46 -30.80
CA ILE A 25 -3.90 -15.76 -31.72
C ILE A 25 -2.47 -16.05 -31.32
N ILE A 26 -1.67 -16.48 -32.31
CA ILE A 26 -0.25 -16.74 -32.14
C ILE A 26 0.51 -15.74 -32.98
N ASN A 27 1.37 -14.95 -32.32
CA ASN A 27 2.28 -14.03 -32.97
C ASN A 27 3.72 -14.48 -32.70
N ILE A 28 4.56 -14.42 -33.69
CA ILE A 28 6.00 -14.72 -33.58
C ILE A 28 6.79 -13.61 -34.22
N SER A 29 7.83 -13.15 -33.56
CA SER A 29 8.82 -12.22 -34.12
C SER A 29 10.23 -12.68 -33.76
N LYS A 30 11.18 -12.38 -34.61
CA LYS A 30 12.59 -12.63 -34.36
C LYS A 30 13.18 -11.47 -33.53
N ASN A 31 14.05 -11.77 -32.58
CA ASN A 31 14.73 -10.75 -31.78
C ASN A 31 15.48 -9.76 -32.70
N ASN A 32 15.22 -8.47 -32.48
CA ASN A 32 15.82 -7.38 -33.25
C ASN A 32 15.55 -7.40 -34.77
N SER A 33 14.49 -8.06 -35.21
CA SER A 33 14.04 -8.11 -36.61
C SER A 33 12.65 -7.48 -36.73
N LEU A 34 12.38 -6.93 -37.95
CA LEU A 34 11.03 -6.47 -38.33
C LEU A 34 10.13 -7.60 -38.84
N GLU A 35 10.64 -8.83 -38.86
CA GLU A 35 9.86 -10.00 -39.25
C GLU A 35 8.84 -10.33 -38.21
N PHE A 36 7.57 -10.34 -38.61
CA PHE A 36 6.43 -10.58 -37.74
C PHE A 36 5.39 -11.46 -38.42
N TYR A 37 5.10 -12.57 -37.79
CA TYR A 37 4.18 -13.57 -38.30
C TYR A 37 3.00 -13.75 -37.34
N GLN A 38 1.80 -13.88 -37.89
CA GLN A 38 0.58 -14.00 -37.09
C GLN A 38 -0.42 -14.97 -37.73
N ASN A 39 -1.12 -15.74 -36.90
CA ASN A 39 -2.37 -16.40 -37.29
C ASN A 39 -3.32 -16.53 -36.08
N SER A 40 -4.60 -16.76 -36.41
CA SER A 40 -5.65 -17.00 -35.43
C SER A 40 -6.27 -18.36 -35.69
N TYR A 41 -6.47 -19.13 -34.66
CA TYR A 41 -7.00 -20.50 -34.71
C TYR A 41 -8.25 -20.60 -33.85
N THR A 42 -9.35 -21.10 -34.43
CA THR A 42 -10.56 -21.43 -33.67
C THR A 42 -10.41 -22.77 -32.95
N LEU A 43 -11.34 -23.06 -32.03
CA LEU A 43 -11.37 -24.38 -31.36
C LEU A 43 -11.50 -25.51 -32.37
N GLU A 44 -12.30 -25.34 -33.43
CA GLU A 44 -12.50 -26.35 -34.47
C GLU A 44 -11.22 -26.63 -35.30
N ASP A 45 -10.47 -25.55 -35.59
CA ASP A 45 -9.21 -25.69 -36.30
C ASP A 45 -8.17 -26.45 -35.47
N LEU A 46 -8.10 -26.15 -34.18
CA LEU A 46 -7.13 -26.77 -33.28
C LEU A 46 -7.48 -28.20 -32.92
N LYS A 47 -8.77 -28.58 -32.85
CA LYS A 47 -9.21 -29.95 -32.66
C LYS A 47 -8.87 -30.91 -33.82
N LYS A 48 -8.65 -30.39 -35.03
CA LYS A 48 -8.16 -31.17 -36.17
C LYS A 48 -6.70 -31.61 -36.04
N ILE A 49 -6.00 -31.02 -35.06
CA ILE A 49 -4.59 -31.32 -34.79
C ILE A 49 -4.51 -32.37 -33.70
N ASN A 50 -3.84 -33.49 -33.97
CA ASN A 50 -3.77 -34.66 -33.07
C ASN A 50 -3.34 -34.31 -31.63
N LEU A 51 -2.51 -33.29 -31.46
CA LEU A 51 -2.04 -32.88 -30.14
C LEU A 51 -3.15 -32.31 -29.24
N PHE A 52 -4.19 -31.73 -29.85
CA PHE A 52 -5.29 -31.05 -29.13
C PHE A 52 -6.63 -31.77 -29.25
N LEU A 53 -6.65 -32.98 -29.85
CA LEU A 53 -7.89 -33.70 -30.18
C LEU A 53 -8.81 -33.91 -28.97
N PHE A 54 -8.26 -34.13 -27.80
CA PHE A 54 -8.99 -34.40 -26.55
C PHE A 54 -9.23 -33.17 -25.69
N LYS A 55 -8.88 -31.98 -26.16
CA LYS A 55 -9.13 -30.74 -25.43
C LYS A 55 -10.51 -30.19 -25.78
N ASN A 56 -11.27 -29.80 -24.76
CA ASN A 56 -12.67 -29.40 -24.94
C ASN A 56 -12.83 -27.88 -25.05
N THR A 57 -11.88 -27.12 -24.57
CA THR A 57 -11.94 -25.65 -24.53
C THR A 57 -10.65 -25.01 -25.07
N LEU A 58 -10.77 -23.76 -25.53
CA LEU A 58 -9.61 -22.97 -25.93
C LEU A 58 -8.64 -22.71 -24.77
N ASN A 59 -9.14 -22.60 -23.53
CA ASN A 59 -8.30 -22.44 -22.36
C ASN A 59 -7.39 -23.66 -22.16
N GLU A 60 -7.93 -24.87 -22.22
CA GLU A 60 -7.13 -26.10 -22.09
C GLU A 60 -6.06 -26.23 -23.18
N ILE A 61 -6.35 -25.76 -24.39
CA ILE A 61 -5.37 -25.74 -25.49
C ILE A 61 -4.32 -24.68 -25.24
N PHE A 62 -4.73 -23.48 -24.81
CA PHE A 62 -3.83 -22.38 -24.49
C PHE A 62 -2.83 -22.77 -23.39
N ASP A 63 -3.30 -23.36 -22.30
CA ASP A 63 -2.44 -23.85 -21.21
C ASP A 63 -1.48 -24.96 -21.68
N SER A 64 -1.96 -25.85 -22.56
CA SER A 64 -1.10 -26.88 -23.15
C SER A 64 0.00 -26.33 -24.06
N ILE A 65 -0.28 -25.26 -24.82
CA ILE A 65 0.72 -24.56 -25.63
C ILE A 65 1.76 -23.90 -24.73
N LEU A 66 1.33 -23.25 -23.64
CA LEU A 66 2.25 -22.64 -22.67
C LEU A 66 3.16 -23.68 -22.03
N GLU A 67 2.65 -24.81 -21.58
CA GLU A 67 3.43 -25.90 -21.03
C GLU A 67 4.50 -26.40 -22.00
N ILE A 68 4.14 -26.59 -23.27
CA ILE A 68 5.07 -27.01 -24.32
C ILE A 68 6.19 -25.98 -24.54
N ILE A 69 5.85 -24.69 -24.53
CA ILE A 69 6.83 -23.62 -24.69
C ILE A 69 7.76 -23.56 -23.47
N ASP A 70 7.25 -23.66 -22.27
CA ASP A 70 8.03 -23.63 -21.03
C ASP A 70 8.98 -24.83 -20.91
N LEU A 71 8.57 -26.00 -21.43
CA LEU A 71 9.43 -27.18 -21.53
C LEU A 71 10.41 -27.11 -22.70
N LYS A 72 10.42 -26.02 -23.48
CA LYS A 72 11.25 -25.84 -24.69
C LYS A 72 11.06 -26.94 -25.74
N LYS A 73 9.87 -27.53 -25.81
CA LYS A 73 9.49 -28.56 -26.78
C LYS A 73 8.86 -27.95 -28.03
N ILE A 74 9.50 -26.94 -28.59
CA ILE A 74 9.08 -26.25 -29.81
C ILE A 74 10.22 -26.23 -30.84
N GLN A 75 9.86 -26.15 -32.11
CA GLN A 75 10.76 -25.91 -33.22
C GLN A 75 10.14 -24.88 -34.16
N ILE A 76 10.93 -23.92 -34.58
CA ILE A 76 10.49 -22.87 -35.51
C ILE A 76 11.21 -23.04 -36.82
N GLU A 77 10.46 -23.19 -37.93
CA GLU A 77 11.00 -23.34 -39.28
C GLU A 77 10.41 -22.25 -40.19
N ILE A 78 11.22 -21.71 -41.09
CA ILE A 78 10.77 -20.77 -42.12
C ILE A 78 10.57 -21.56 -43.43
N LYS A 79 9.34 -21.50 -43.97
CA LYS A 79 8.97 -22.13 -45.24
C LYS A 79 8.22 -21.15 -46.12
N GLU A 80 8.76 -20.88 -47.34
CA GLU A 80 8.10 -20.06 -48.38
C GLU A 80 7.56 -18.71 -47.87
N GLY A 81 8.34 -17.97 -47.03
CA GLY A 81 7.92 -16.69 -46.45
C GLY A 81 6.92 -16.79 -45.27
N ASN A 82 6.61 -18.01 -44.83
CA ASN A 82 5.78 -18.25 -43.63
C ASN A 82 6.62 -18.95 -42.55
N ILE A 83 6.21 -18.78 -41.29
CA ILE A 83 6.78 -19.53 -40.16
C ILE A 83 5.92 -20.74 -39.84
N GLN A 84 6.55 -21.89 -39.72
CA GLN A 84 5.97 -23.10 -39.20
C GLN A 84 6.42 -23.26 -37.75
N LEU A 85 5.46 -23.19 -36.80
CA LEU A 85 5.67 -23.50 -35.40
C LEU A 85 5.35 -24.98 -35.18
N ILE A 86 6.34 -25.78 -34.80
CA ILE A 86 6.17 -27.19 -34.51
C ILE A 86 6.19 -27.37 -33.00
N LEU A 87 5.07 -27.82 -32.44
CA LEU A 87 4.88 -28.12 -31.02
C LEU A 87 4.98 -29.63 -30.80
N PHE A 88 5.78 -30.06 -29.83
CA PHE A 88 5.89 -31.46 -29.43
C PHE A 88 5.11 -31.69 -28.13
N SER A 89 4.47 -32.83 -27.99
CA SER A 89 3.79 -33.20 -26.75
C SER A 89 4.74 -33.08 -25.55
N ALA A 90 4.25 -32.57 -24.43
CA ALA A 90 5.00 -32.49 -23.19
C ALA A 90 5.49 -33.86 -22.70
N THR A 91 4.71 -34.91 -22.96
CA THR A 91 4.97 -36.28 -22.50
C THR A 91 5.52 -37.20 -23.59
N ASN A 92 5.31 -36.91 -24.88
CA ASN A 92 5.72 -37.76 -26.00
C ASN A 92 6.17 -36.94 -27.22
N ASN A 93 7.47 -36.92 -27.50
CA ASN A 93 8.07 -36.15 -28.60
C ASN A 93 7.66 -36.65 -30.02
N ASN A 94 7.02 -37.84 -30.14
CA ASN A 94 6.51 -38.32 -31.41
C ASN A 94 5.17 -37.70 -31.80
N ILE A 95 4.46 -37.08 -30.86
CA ILE A 95 3.23 -36.37 -31.13
C ILE A 95 3.56 -34.89 -31.27
N LYS A 96 3.29 -34.33 -32.45
CA LYS A 96 3.56 -32.93 -32.79
C LYS A 96 2.38 -32.24 -33.45
N ALA A 97 2.29 -30.95 -33.29
CA ALA A 97 1.38 -30.07 -34.00
C ALA A 97 2.15 -29.10 -34.87
N ASN A 98 1.70 -28.87 -36.08
CA ASN A 98 2.28 -27.90 -36.99
C ASN A 98 1.30 -26.74 -37.18
N LEU A 99 1.71 -25.56 -36.79
CA LEU A 99 0.95 -24.34 -36.94
C LEU A 99 1.65 -23.42 -37.95
N MET A 100 0.95 -23.04 -39.02
CA MET A 100 1.49 -22.14 -40.04
C MET A 100 1.09 -20.71 -39.76
N LEU A 101 2.05 -19.82 -39.66
CA LEU A 101 1.88 -18.40 -39.45
C LEU A 101 2.23 -17.63 -40.74
N LYS A 102 1.38 -16.71 -41.14
CA LYS A 102 1.56 -15.89 -42.35
C LYS A 102 2.25 -14.59 -42.02
N GLU A 103 3.10 -14.14 -42.93
CA GLU A 103 3.72 -12.81 -42.80
C GLU A 103 2.68 -11.70 -42.87
N LYS A 104 2.75 -10.75 -41.92
CA LYS A 104 1.79 -9.65 -41.81
C LYS A 104 2.24 -8.48 -42.71
N SER A 105 1.32 -7.91 -43.46
CA SER A 105 1.60 -6.87 -44.45
C SER A 105 2.33 -5.61 -43.90
N GLU A 106 3.02 -4.89 -44.77
CA GLU A 106 3.92 -3.77 -44.46
C GLU A 106 3.36 -2.60 -43.66
N SER A 107 2.02 -2.39 -43.65
CA SER A 107 1.40 -1.25 -42.96
C SER A 107 1.57 -1.28 -41.43
N ASN A 108 1.91 -2.44 -40.86
CA ASN A 108 2.12 -2.59 -39.40
C ASN A 108 3.61 -2.65 -39.02
N LYS A 109 4.52 -2.67 -39.97
CA LYS A 109 5.99 -2.75 -39.72
C LYS A 109 6.50 -1.55 -38.89
N LYS A 110 6.07 -0.31 -39.23
CA LYS A 110 6.49 0.91 -38.50
C LYS A 110 6.02 0.97 -37.07
N LEU A 111 4.78 0.51 -36.79
CA LEU A 111 4.25 0.46 -35.43
C LEU A 111 4.98 -0.58 -34.60
N LEU A 112 5.33 -1.70 -35.22
CA LEU A 112 6.09 -2.77 -34.61
C LEU A 112 7.50 -2.33 -34.25
N GLU A 113 8.17 -1.54 -35.11
CA GLU A 113 9.51 -1.01 -34.85
C GLU A 113 9.55 -0.12 -33.61
N ILE A 114 8.55 0.72 -33.42
CA ILE A 114 8.40 1.56 -32.23
C ILE A 114 8.17 0.70 -30.97
N LEU A 115 7.34 -0.34 -31.07
CA LEU A 115 7.06 -1.25 -29.97
C LEU A 115 8.27 -2.12 -29.60
N LEU A 116 8.99 -2.65 -30.60
CA LEU A 116 10.24 -3.42 -30.39
C LEU A 116 11.32 -2.57 -29.72
N ASN A 117 11.50 -1.32 -30.13
CA ASN A 117 12.43 -0.40 -29.47
C ASN A 117 12.04 -0.12 -28.01
N LYS A 118 10.76 -0.03 -27.72
CA LYS A 118 10.25 0.18 -26.36
C LYS A 118 10.44 -1.07 -25.48
N ILE A 119 10.22 -2.25 -26.05
CA ILE A 119 10.45 -3.54 -25.37
C ILE A 119 11.96 -3.73 -25.11
N TYR A 120 12.82 -3.48 -26.08
CA TYR A 120 14.28 -3.53 -25.91
C TYR A 120 14.78 -2.62 -24.76
N ASN A 121 14.23 -1.40 -24.65
CA ASN A 121 14.58 -0.50 -23.56
C ASN A 121 14.07 -0.98 -22.19
N LEU A 122 12.92 -1.64 -22.15
CA LEU A 122 12.37 -2.25 -20.93
C LEU A 122 13.18 -3.48 -20.51
N GLU A 123 13.61 -4.33 -21.44
CA GLU A 123 14.50 -5.47 -21.17
C GLU A 123 15.83 -5.02 -20.60
N LYS A 124 16.44 -3.99 -21.18
CA LYS A 124 17.70 -3.41 -20.68
C LYS A 124 17.58 -2.79 -19.29
N ASN A 125 16.40 -2.27 -18.95
CA ASN A 125 16.10 -1.77 -17.60
C ASN A 125 15.87 -2.93 -16.63
N ASN A 126 15.24 -4.00 -17.07
CA ASN A 126 15.08 -5.23 -16.27
C ASN A 126 16.43 -5.89 -15.95
N GLU A 127 17.33 -6.02 -16.91
CA GLU A 127 18.68 -6.54 -16.67
C GLU A 127 19.43 -5.72 -15.61
N LYS A 128 19.29 -4.38 -15.65
CA LYS A 128 19.87 -3.51 -14.62
C LYS A 128 19.22 -3.67 -13.24
N LEU A 129 17.92 -3.97 -13.20
CA LEU A 129 17.19 -4.24 -11.97
C LEU A 129 17.58 -5.61 -11.40
N GLU A 130 17.74 -6.63 -12.23
CA GLU A 130 18.21 -7.96 -11.84
C GLU A 130 19.61 -7.90 -11.23
N GLN A 131 20.53 -7.16 -11.85
CA GLN A 131 21.86 -6.93 -11.27
C GLN A 131 21.82 -6.20 -9.92
N LYS A 132 20.90 -5.23 -9.74
CA LYS A 132 20.71 -4.57 -8.44
C LYS A 132 20.15 -5.51 -7.39
N VAL A 133 19.22 -6.36 -7.76
CA VAL A 133 18.63 -7.38 -6.87
C VAL A 133 19.71 -8.39 -6.44
N GLU A 134 20.54 -8.84 -7.38
CA GLU A 134 21.63 -9.77 -7.08
C GLU A 134 22.69 -9.16 -6.13
N ASN A 135 23.01 -7.88 -6.30
CA ASN A 135 23.88 -7.15 -5.38
C ASN A 135 23.27 -7.02 -3.99
N LEU A 136 21.98 -6.73 -3.90
CA LEU A 136 21.25 -6.66 -2.61
C LEU A 136 21.14 -8.02 -1.92
N ILE A 137 20.98 -9.10 -2.67
CA ILE A 137 20.99 -10.47 -2.13
C ILE A 137 22.37 -10.80 -1.56
N ASN A 138 23.46 -10.42 -2.24
CA ASN A 138 24.83 -10.62 -1.77
C ASN A 138 25.15 -9.78 -0.52
N ASP A 139 24.66 -8.55 -0.47
CA ASP A 139 24.82 -7.69 0.70
C ASP A 139 24.01 -8.20 1.90
N ASN A 140 22.80 -8.71 1.69
CA ASN A 140 22.01 -9.38 2.71
C ASN A 140 22.70 -10.67 3.24
N LYS A 141 23.33 -11.43 2.35
CA LYS A 141 24.10 -12.62 2.78
C LYS A 141 25.29 -12.25 3.66
N LYS A 142 26.01 -11.17 3.32
CA LYS A 142 27.10 -10.63 4.16
C LYS A 142 26.59 -10.09 5.50
N LEU A 143 25.39 -9.52 5.54
CA LEU A 143 24.75 -9.08 6.77
C LEU A 143 24.34 -10.26 7.64
N GLN A 144 23.79 -11.34 7.06
CA GLN A 144 23.46 -12.56 7.77
C GLN A 144 24.71 -13.23 8.38
N GLU A 145 25.82 -13.31 7.63
CA GLU A 145 27.10 -13.79 8.14
C GLU A 145 27.63 -12.95 9.32
N LYS A 146 27.45 -11.62 9.27
CA LYS A 146 27.79 -10.73 10.39
C LYS A 146 26.89 -10.94 11.60
N ILE A 147 25.60 -11.18 11.39
CA ILE A 147 24.63 -11.51 12.46
C ILE A 147 25.01 -12.83 13.11
N GLU A 148 25.33 -13.88 12.34
CA GLU A 148 25.78 -15.16 12.89
C GLU A 148 27.08 -15.04 13.71
N ILE A 149 28.01 -14.17 13.29
CA ILE A 149 29.25 -13.91 14.06
C ILE A 149 28.92 -13.15 15.36
N LEU A 150 27.99 -12.21 15.32
CA LEU A 150 27.54 -11.49 16.52
C LEU A 150 26.77 -12.40 17.47
N GLU A 151 25.89 -13.26 16.97
CA GLU A 151 25.19 -14.28 17.79
C GLU A 151 26.13 -15.32 18.43
N LYS A 152 27.15 -15.75 17.70
CA LYS A 152 28.22 -16.63 18.30
C LYS A 152 29.05 -15.92 19.35
N ASN A 153 29.28 -14.60 19.19
CA ASN A 153 29.97 -13.80 20.20
C ASN A 153 29.08 -13.49 21.41
N GLU A 154 27.76 -13.36 21.23
CA GLU A 154 26.79 -13.23 22.32
C GLU A 154 26.65 -14.52 23.13
N ASN A 155 26.67 -15.70 22.50
CA ASN A 155 26.57 -16.98 23.20
C ASN A 155 27.75 -17.27 24.12
N ASN A 156 28.91 -16.70 23.85
CA ASN A 156 30.06 -16.78 24.76
C ASN A 156 30.01 -15.77 25.94
N ASN A 157 29.19 -14.73 25.82
CA ASN A 157 28.92 -13.76 26.88
C ASN A 157 27.65 -14.07 27.70
N THR A 158 26.75 -14.94 27.20
CA THR A 158 25.44 -15.20 27.79
C THR A 158 25.51 -15.91 29.14
N GLN A 159 26.52 -16.69 29.41
CA GLN A 159 26.68 -17.30 30.75
C GLN A 159 27.08 -16.27 31.83
N LYS A 160 27.75 -15.19 31.48
CA LYS A 160 27.98 -14.05 32.40
C LYS A 160 26.77 -13.08 32.48
N ILE A 161 25.92 -13.05 31.45
CA ILE A 161 24.75 -12.17 31.35
C ILE A 161 23.53 -12.77 32.05
N VAL A 162 23.37 -14.10 32.12
CA VAL A 162 22.22 -14.73 32.81
C VAL A 162 22.18 -14.36 34.29
N ASN A 163 23.32 -14.19 34.96
CA ASN A 163 23.34 -13.64 36.32
C ASN A 163 23.16 -12.12 36.40
N GLY A 164 23.39 -11.40 35.31
CA GLY A 164 23.07 -9.97 35.16
C GLY A 164 21.60 -9.69 34.74
N ILE A 165 20.95 -10.65 34.05
CA ILE A 165 19.55 -10.52 33.56
C ILE A 165 18.54 -10.70 34.69
N GLN A 166 18.84 -11.50 35.71
CA GLN A 166 17.98 -11.54 36.92
C GLN A 166 17.96 -10.21 37.68
N ASN A 167 19.03 -9.42 37.61
CA ASN A 167 19.05 -8.05 38.13
C ASN A 167 18.50 -7.01 37.13
N LYS A 168 18.53 -7.27 35.80
CA LYS A 168 17.93 -6.39 34.76
C LYS A 168 16.43 -6.60 34.54
N LYS A 169 15.87 -7.74 34.91
CA LYS A 169 14.39 -7.91 34.94
C LYS A 169 13.71 -6.93 35.91
N LYS A 170 14.45 -6.36 36.85
CA LYS A 170 13.95 -5.31 37.76
C LYS A 170 13.98 -3.90 37.13
N HIS A 171 14.70 -3.69 36.02
CA HIS A 171 14.81 -2.41 35.31
C HIS A 171 13.95 -2.28 34.03
N LEU A 172 13.31 -3.36 33.57
CA LEU A 172 12.35 -3.31 32.45
C LEU A 172 10.90 -2.98 32.90
N THR A 173 10.73 -2.60 34.16
CA THR A 173 9.42 -2.26 34.72
C THR A 173 9.06 -0.78 34.63
N ASP A 174 9.96 0.10 34.20
CA ASP A 174 9.73 1.54 34.19
C ASP A 174 9.74 2.14 32.79
N CYS A 175 8.77 1.76 31.93
CA CYS A 175 8.36 2.63 30.84
C CYS A 175 7.69 3.85 31.44
N ASN A 176 8.42 4.92 31.70
CA ASN A 176 7.89 6.14 32.27
C ASN A 176 7.88 7.25 31.23
N LEU A 177 6.85 7.25 30.42
CA LEU A 177 6.64 8.28 29.39
C LEU A 177 6.43 9.65 30.06
N LYS A 178 7.31 10.61 29.78
CA LYS A 178 7.30 11.96 30.38
C LYS A 178 7.17 13.02 29.32
N LYS A 179 6.41 14.06 29.62
CA LYS A 179 6.31 15.23 28.73
C LYS A 179 7.63 16.00 28.73
N ILE A 180 8.20 16.19 27.52
CA ILE A 180 9.45 16.91 27.33
C ILE A 180 9.26 18.25 26.62
N ASN A 181 8.16 18.39 25.82
CA ASN A 181 7.88 19.64 25.11
C ASN A 181 6.37 19.79 24.88
N SER A 182 5.95 21.02 24.55
CA SER A 182 4.57 21.35 24.20
C SER A 182 4.58 22.51 23.22
N ILE A 183 3.95 22.35 22.07
CA ILE A 183 3.86 23.36 21.01
C ILE A 183 2.40 23.65 20.67
N SER A 184 2.11 24.94 20.41
CA SER A 184 0.76 25.42 20.10
C SER A 184 0.85 26.53 19.05
N PHE A 185 0.83 26.11 17.77
CA PHE A 185 0.85 27.04 16.63
C PHE A 185 -0.43 27.00 15.81
N HIS A 186 -1.36 26.10 16.16
CA HIS A 186 -2.72 26.08 15.67
C HIS A 186 -3.66 26.83 16.62
N ASP A 187 -4.66 27.49 16.06
CA ASP A 187 -5.63 28.28 16.82
C ASP A 187 -6.87 27.43 17.24
N GLN A 188 -7.00 26.25 16.68
CA GLN A 188 -8.14 25.35 16.92
C GLN A 188 -7.69 23.89 16.96
N TRP A 189 -8.63 23.02 17.10
CA TRP A 189 -8.51 21.57 17.21
C TRP A 189 -7.57 20.95 16.15
N ILE A 190 -6.50 20.29 16.58
CA ILE A 190 -5.59 19.54 15.72
C ILE A 190 -6.23 18.17 15.43
N ARG A 191 -6.41 17.87 14.14
CA ARG A 191 -7.15 16.68 13.68
C ARG A 191 -6.26 15.52 13.30
N ALA A 192 -5.15 15.81 12.62
CA ALA A 192 -4.20 14.80 12.19
C ALA A 192 -2.76 15.28 12.34
N LEU A 193 -1.88 14.32 12.53
CA LEU A 193 -0.44 14.51 12.54
C LEU A 193 0.20 13.32 11.82
N SER A 194 1.14 13.61 10.93
CA SER A 194 1.93 12.63 10.19
C SER A 194 3.41 13.00 10.22
N VAL A 195 4.29 12.03 10.02
CA VAL A 195 5.75 12.21 10.12
C VAL A 195 6.38 11.82 8.80
N PHE A 196 7.19 12.72 8.22
CA PHE A 196 7.90 12.43 6.98
C PHE A 196 8.95 11.33 7.20
N PRO A 197 8.98 10.28 6.34
CA PRO A 197 9.72 9.05 6.61
C PRO A 197 11.25 9.24 6.61
N ILE A 198 11.78 10.15 5.80
CA ILE A 198 13.23 10.38 5.67
C ILE A 198 13.71 11.51 6.59
N SER A 199 13.09 12.69 6.52
CA SER A 199 13.52 13.85 7.32
C SER A 199 13.10 13.76 8.79
N GLY A 200 12.00 13.06 9.09
CA GLY A 200 11.39 13.11 10.41
C GLY A 200 10.61 14.40 10.71
N ASN A 201 10.48 15.28 9.72
CA ASN A 201 9.66 16.48 9.86
C ASN A 201 8.21 16.10 10.17
N ILE A 202 7.51 16.97 10.87
CA ILE A 202 6.15 16.72 11.34
C ILE A 202 5.18 17.56 10.52
N LEU A 203 4.08 16.96 10.12
CA LEU A 203 2.98 17.58 9.39
C LEU A 203 1.72 17.54 10.25
N SER A 204 1.05 18.68 10.46
CA SER A 204 -0.20 18.74 11.21
C SER A 204 -1.30 19.47 10.47
N SER A 205 -2.55 19.09 10.72
CA SER A 205 -3.76 19.76 10.21
C SER A 205 -4.74 20.10 11.31
N SER A 206 -5.52 21.15 11.08
CA SER A 206 -6.41 21.70 12.11
C SER A 206 -7.76 22.20 11.54
N ASN A 207 -8.70 22.38 12.48
CA ASN A 207 -9.96 23.09 12.25
C ASN A 207 -9.73 24.57 11.91
N ASP A 208 -8.57 25.14 12.21
CA ASP A 208 -8.20 26.51 11.83
C ASP A 208 -7.91 26.67 10.33
N LYS A 209 -8.12 25.61 9.52
CA LYS A 209 -7.93 25.52 8.07
C LYS A 209 -6.47 25.66 7.64
N SER A 210 -5.53 25.54 8.56
CA SER A 210 -4.10 25.57 8.25
C SER A 210 -3.46 24.20 8.30
N ILE A 211 -2.38 24.07 7.56
CA ILE A 211 -1.45 22.94 7.61
C ILE A 211 -0.10 23.52 8.06
N ILE A 212 0.55 22.88 9.02
CA ILE A 212 1.87 23.32 9.50
C ILE A 212 2.87 22.17 9.33
N ILE A 213 4.03 22.52 8.78
CA ILE A 213 5.20 21.65 8.68
C ILE A 213 6.21 22.14 9.72
N TYR A 214 6.64 21.22 10.60
CA TYR A 214 7.67 21.47 11.61
C TYR A 214 8.94 20.69 11.29
N GLY A 215 10.08 21.25 11.66
CA GLY A 215 11.33 20.51 11.74
C GLY A 215 11.35 19.53 12.92
N THR A 216 12.37 18.67 12.97
CA THR A 216 12.62 17.78 14.10
C THR A 216 12.95 18.52 15.40
N ASP A 217 13.30 19.80 15.31
CA ASP A 217 13.48 20.74 16.41
C ASP A 217 12.17 21.43 16.86
N PHE A 218 11.05 21.04 16.27
CA PHE A 218 9.71 21.59 16.49
C PHE A 218 9.52 23.05 16.07
N ASN A 219 10.48 23.64 15.37
CA ASN A 219 10.32 24.95 14.75
C ASN A 219 9.49 24.86 13.47
N ILE A 220 8.72 25.91 13.17
CA ILE A 220 7.90 25.96 11.96
C ILE A 220 8.81 26.12 10.74
N ILE A 221 8.74 25.15 9.81
CA ILE A 221 9.32 25.28 8.48
C ILE A 221 8.37 26.05 7.57
N GLN A 222 7.07 25.68 7.60
CA GLN A 222 6.04 26.33 6.79
C GLN A 222 4.67 26.27 7.49
N LYS A 223 3.90 27.35 7.42
CA LYS A 223 2.47 27.40 7.78
C LYS A 223 1.68 27.77 6.53
N ILE A 224 0.84 26.86 6.06
CA ILE A 224 -0.05 27.06 4.92
C ILE A 224 -1.41 27.50 5.49
N ILE A 225 -1.67 28.79 5.45
CA ILE A 225 -2.91 29.41 5.95
C ILE A 225 -3.99 29.26 4.87
N ASN A 226 -5.24 28.99 5.30
CA ASN A 226 -6.37 28.74 4.39
C ASN A 226 -6.03 27.66 3.33
N ALA A 227 -5.34 26.61 3.77
CA ALA A 227 -5.02 25.46 2.92
C ALA A 227 -6.29 24.82 2.34
N HIS A 228 -7.40 24.90 3.07
CA HIS A 228 -8.75 24.51 2.65
C HIS A 228 -9.79 25.60 3.03
N ASP A 229 -10.97 25.52 2.42
CA ASP A 229 -12.07 26.47 2.71
C ASP A 229 -12.81 26.12 4.02
N ASN A 230 -12.59 24.92 4.56
CA ASN A 230 -13.17 24.45 5.81
C ASN A 230 -12.12 23.64 6.62
N GLU A 231 -12.53 23.10 7.77
CA GLU A 231 -11.70 22.30 8.68
C GLU A 231 -10.96 21.17 7.94
N ILE A 232 -9.68 21.01 8.22
CA ILE A 232 -8.84 19.95 7.63
C ILE A 232 -8.81 18.78 8.58
N ILE A 233 -9.27 17.65 8.11
CA ILE A 233 -9.62 16.52 8.97
C ILE A 233 -8.53 15.46 9.00
N ASP A 234 -7.86 15.25 7.87
CA ASP A 234 -6.83 14.22 7.77
C ASP A 234 -5.74 14.61 6.78
N LEU A 235 -4.58 14.00 6.97
CA LEU A 235 -3.38 14.14 6.17
C LEU A 235 -2.78 12.76 5.94
N ASP A 236 -2.22 12.53 4.77
CA ASP A 236 -1.37 11.38 4.51
C ASP A 236 -0.12 11.79 3.72
N ILE A 237 1.01 11.15 4.00
CA ILE A 237 2.29 11.44 3.36
C ILE A 237 2.57 10.38 2.32
N LEU A 238 2.78 10.81 1.07
CA LEU A 238 3.15 9.94 -0.02
C LEU A 238 4.62 9.53 0.08
N ASP A 239 5.44 10.53 0.16
CA ASP A 239 6.90 10.43 0.23
C ASP A 239 7.49 11.71 0.85
N GLU A 240 8.79 11.91 0.76
CA GLU A 240 9.47 13.09 1.30
C GLU A 240 9.11 14.40 0.57
N ASN A 241 8.49 14.30 -0.61
CA ASN A 241 8.21 15.45 -1.48
C ASN A 241 6.72 15.73 -1.64
N ASN A 242 5.84 14.82 -1.23
CA ASN A 242 4.42 14.93 -1.51
C ASN A 242 3.57 14.51 -0.31
N PHE A 243 2.49 15.22 -0.08
CA PHE A 243 1.44 14.81 0.87
C PHE A 243 0.05 15.18 0.34
N ILE A 244 -0.97 14.58 0.92
CA ILE A 244 -2.37 14.87 0.63
C ILE A 244 -3.10 15.33 1.89
N SER A 245 -4.14 16.11 1.70
CA SER A 245 -5.04 16.57 2.77
C SER A 245 -6.49 16.43 2.35
N CYS A 246 -7.37 16.19 3.31
CA CYS A 246 -8.81 16.20 3.08
C CYS A 246 -9.56 17.08 4.10
N SER A 247 -10.72 17.57 3.69
CA SER A 247 -11.42 18.61 4.44
C SER A 247 -12.94 18.45 4.43
N TYR A 248 -13.57 19.15 5.35
CA TYR A 248 -15.00 19.39 5.37
C TYR A 248 -15.49 20.27 4.23
N ASP A 249 -14.59 20.88 3.44
CA ASP A 249 -14.93 21.55 2.17
C ASP A 249 -15.24 20.59 1.02
N LYS A 250 -15.22 19.27 1.29
CA LYS A 250 -15.49 18.17 0.34
C LYS A 250 -14.40 17.93 -0.69
N SER A 251 -13.24 18.57 -0.53
CA SER A 251 -12.11 18.43 -1.44
C SER A 251 -11.00 17.56 -0.86
N ILE A 252 -10.18 17.02 -1.75
CA ILE A 252 -8.88 16.45 -1.46
C ILE A 252 -7.85 17.29 -2.21
N LYS A 253 -6.77 17.68 -1.52
CA LYS A 253 -5.70 18.49 -2.09
C LYS A 253 -4.37 17.75 -2.03
N ILE A 254 -3.61 17.85 -3.10
CA ILE A 254 -2.30 17.25 -3.25
C ILE A 254 -1.27 18.37 -3.24
N TRP A 255 -0.25 18.19 -2.42
CA TRP A 255 0.80 19.17 -2.17
C TRP A 255 2.14 18.61 -2.58
N ILE A 256 2.94 19.42 -3.27
CA ILE A 256 4.27 19.03 -3.74
C ILE A 256 5.35 19.98 -3.21
N LYS A 257 6.46 19.39 -2.80
CA LYS A 257 7.66 20.10 -2.36
C LYS A 257 8.36 20.78 -3.52
N ARG A 258 8.66 22.04 -3.39
CA ARG A 258 9.49 22.80 -4.31
C ARG A 258 10.72 23.33 -3.58
N ASN A 259 11.88 23.03 -4.13
CA ASN A 259 13.13 23.59 -3.63
C ASN A 259 13.22 25.06 -4.08
N LEU A 260 13.47 25.95 -3.14
CA LEU A 260 13.73 27.36 -3.42
C LEU A 260 15.21 27.50 -3.81
N ASN A 261 15.50 28.26 -4.86
CA ASN A 261 16.87 28.48 -5.37
C ASN A 261 17.81 29.21 -4.37
N ILE A 262 17.38 29.44 -3.14
CA ILE A 262 18.11 30.14 -2.10
C ILE A 262 18.26 29.20 -0.89
N SER A 263 19.51 28.82 -0.59
CA SER A 263 19.95 28.22 0.69
C SER A 263 19.12 27.03 1.21
N ASN A 264 19.06 25.90 0.46
CA ASN A 264 18.46 24.65 0.92
C ASN A 264 17.04 24.75 1.53
N LYS A 265 16.33 25.87 1.28
CA LYS A 265 14.95 26.06 1.71
C LYS A 265 14.00 25.42 0.71
N PHE A 266 12.93 24.87 1.22
CA PHE A 266 11.83 24.31 0.42
C PHE A 266 10.50 24.83 0.94
N GLU A 267 9.48 24.71 0.10
CA GLU A 267 8.08 24.91 0.45
C GLU A 267 7.19 23.86 -0.23
N PHE A 268 6.06 23.56 0.39
CA PHE A 268 5.03 22.78 -0.22
C PHE A 268 3.99 23.69 -0.85
N ASN A 269 3.70 23.46 -2.11
CA ASN A 269 2.71 24.21 -2.87
C ASN A 269 1.58 23.29 -3.32
N LEU A 270 0.39 23.88 -3.42
CA LEU A 270 -0.76 23.17 -3.97
C LEU A 270 -0.46 22.72 -5.40
N TYR A 271 -0.62 21.42 -5.65
CA TYR A 271 -0.35 20.81 -6.94
C TYR A 271 -1.64 20.44 -7.67
N TYR A 272 -2.59 19.82 -6.97
CA TYR A 272 -3.85 19.39 -7.56
C TYR A 272 -4.99 19.44 -6.54
N ILE A 273 -6.22 19.62 -7.04
CA ILE A 273 -7.45 19.60 -6.23
C ILE A 273 -8.45 18.63 -6.86
N ILE A 274 -8.90 17.66 -6.09
CA ILE A 274 -10.09 16.87 -6.40
C ILE A 274 -11.27 17.59 -5.74
N ASN A 275 -11.94 18.45 -6.51
CA ASN A 275 -13.12 19.17 -6.06
C ASN A 275 -14.31 18.22 -5.95
N ASN A 276 -15.14 18.41 -4.91
CA ASN A 276 -16.32 17.57 -4.66
C ASN A 276 -15.96 16.07 -4.70
N ALA A 277 -14.81 15.71 -4.10
CA ALA A 277 -14.38 14.34 -3.96
C ALA A 277 -15.44 13.45 -3.26
N HIS A 278 -16.28 14.09 -2.43
CA HIS A 278 -17.45 13.51 -1.78
C HIS A 278 -18.63 14.49 -1.86
N ASN A 279 -19.85 13.97 -1.76
CA ASN A 279 -21.06 14.82 -1.68
C ASN A 279 -21.20 15.52 -0.31
N ALA A 280 -20.46 15.06 0.70
CA ALA A 280 -20.38 15.64 2.04
C ALA A 280 -18.91 15.72 2.49
N GLN A 281 -18.67 16.02 3.75
CA GLN A 281 -17.36 16.16 4.36
C GLN A 281 -16.49 14.92 4.17
N VAL A 282 -15.20 15.11 3.84
CA VAL A 282 -14.22 14.04 3.75
C VAL A 282 -13.60 13.82 5.13
N ASN A 283 -13.62 12.59 5.62
CA ASN A 283 -13.18 12.24 6.96
C ASN A 283 -11.77 11.65 7.03
N LYS A 284 -11.38 10.91 6.01
CA LYS A 284 -10.08 10.24 5.94
C LYS A 284 -9.62 10.11 4.51
N VAL A 285 -8.30 10.17 4.31
CA VAL A 285 -7.65 9.98 3.03
C VAL A 285 -6.42 9.11 3.22
N ILE A 286 -6.16 8.21 2.28
CA ILE A 286 -4.94 7.42 2.18
C ILE A 286 -4.41 7.57 0.76
N TYR A 287 -3.13 7.86 0.64
CA TYR A 287 -2.41 7.70 -0.61
C TYR A 287 -1.77 6.31 -0.63
N TYR A 288 -1.92 5.63 -1.75
CA TYR A 288 -1.28 4.35 -1.90
C TYR A 288 -0.79 4.16 -3.33
N ASN A 289 0.27 3.40 -3.48
CA ASN A 289 0.99 2.97 -4.68
C ASN A 289 0.55 3.60 -6.03
N TYR A 290 1.49 4.27 -6.73
CA TYR A 290 1.34 4.71 -8.13
C TYR A 290 0.17 5.64 -8.43
N GLY A 291 -0.04 6.67 -7.60
CA GLY A 291 -1.04 7.70 -7.89
C GLY A 291 -2.48 7.32 -7.54
N LYS A 292 -2.69 6.34 -6.65
CA LYS A 292 -4.03 5.99 -6.19
C LYS A 292 -4.34 6.63 -4.84
N ILE A 293 -5.58 7.11 -4.69
CA ILE A 293 -6.10 7.72 -3.46
C ILE A 293 -7.34 6.96 -3.03
N ILE A 294 -7.46 6.68 -1.75
CA ILE A 294 -8.67 6.15 -1.12
C ILE A 294 -9.18 7.21 -0.16
N SER A 295 -10.45 7.57 -0.26
CA SER A 295 -11.06 8.55 0.63
C SER A 295 -12.39 8.06 1.18
N CYS A 296 -12.78 8.51 2.36
CA CYS A 296 -14.08 8.22 2.91
C CYS A 296 -14.72 9.46 3.55
N GLY A 297 -16.05 9.48 3.68
CA GLY A 297 -16.72 10.68 4.12
C GLY A 297 -18.09 10.50 4.78
N CYS A 298 -18.68 11.65 5.07
CA CYS A 298 -20.00 11.76 5.66
C CYS A 298 -21.14 11.48 4.67
N ASP A 299 -20.85 11.27 3.39
CA ASP A 299 -21.79 10.81 2.37
C ASP A 299 -21.93 9.28 2.35
N PHE A 300 -21.37 8.59 3.35
CA PHE A 300 -21.43 7.14 3.53
C PHE A 300 -20.62 6.34 2.52
N LYS A 301 -19.74 7.02 1.78
CA LYS A 301 -18.98 6.43 0.68
C LYS A 301 -17.50 6.32 0.99
N ILE A 302 -16.89 5.35 0.31
CA ILE A 302 -15.44 5.21 0.17
C ILE A 302 -15.18 5.29 -1.32
N ASN A 303 -14.43 6.29 -1.74
CA ASN A 303 -14.10 6.53 -3.13
C ASN A 303 -12.64 6.15 -3.39
N ILE A 304 -12.40 5.45 -4.50
CA ILE A 304 -11.07 5.05 -4.94
C ILE A 304 -10.78 5.80 -6.23
N TRP A 305 -9.69 6.57 -6.20
CA TRP A 305 -9.25 7.45 -7.27
C TRP A 305 -7.95 6.93 -7.85
N GLU A 306 -7.75 7.16 -9.14
CA GLU A 306 -6.51 6.84 -9.83
C GLU A 306 -6.04 8.04 -10.65
N GLU A 307 -4.75 8.31 -10.55
CA GLU A 307 -4.08 9.30 -11.38
C GLU A 307 -4.02 8.82 -12.82
N TYR A 308 -4.32 9.71 -13.75
CA TYR A 308 -4.10 9.47 -15.17
C TYR A 308 -3.55 10.73 -15.85
N ASN A 309 -2.73 10.51 -16.87
CA ASN A 309 -2.14 11.59 -17.66
C ASN A 309 -2.98 11.87 -18.90
N ASN A 310 -3.44 13.12 -19.03
CA ASN A 310 -4.12 13.61 -20.22
C ASN A 310 -3.31 14.80 -20.79
N ASN A 311 -2.70 14.63 -21.96
CA ASN A 311 -1.90 15.65 -22.65
C ASN A 311 -0.87 16.37 -21.76
N ASN A 312 -0.08 15.63 -20.99
CA ASN A 312 0.91 16.10 -20.01
C ASN A 312 0.32 16.79 -18.76
N ASN A 313 -1.00 16.74 -18.57
CA ASN A 313 -1.64 17.19 -17.34
C ASN A 313 -2.04 15.98 -16.48
N ILE A 314 -1.66 16.01 -15.22
CA ILE A 314 -2.10 15.01 -14.22
C ILE A 314 -3.54 15.32 -13.86
N ASN A 315 -4.35 14.27 -13.84
CA ASN A 315 -5.75 14.29 -13.43
C ASN A 315 -6.04 13.06 -12.57
N TYR A 316 -7.14 13.11 -11.80
CA TYR A 316 -7.63 11.99 -11.02
C TYR A 316 -9.05 11.62 -11.47
N GLN A 317 -9.28 10.34 -11.70
CA GLN A 317 -10.58 9.78 -12.03
C GLN A 317 -11.09 8.88 -10.92
N LEU A 318 -12.40 8.89 -10.69
CA LEU A 318 -13.05 7.97 -9.79
C LEU A 318 -13.13 6.57 -10.44
N ILE A 319 -12.47 5.59 -9.84
CA ILE A 319 -12.46 4.20 -10.32
C ILE A 319 -13.68 3.44 -9.82
N THR A 320 -13.95 3.54 -8.52
CA THR A 320 -15.06 2.84 -7.89
C THR A 320 -15.47 3.51 -6.59
N THR A 321 -16.68 3.19 -6.14
CA THR A 321 -17.24 3.64 -4.88
C THR A 321 -17.79 2.46 -4.10
N LEU A 322 -17.35 2.32 -2.82
CA LEU A 322 -17.89 1.38 -1.87
C LEU A 322 -18.83 2.12 -0.90
N SER A 323 -19.79 1.42 -0.32
CA SER A 323 -20.83 2.10 0.46
C SER A 323 -21.04 1.48 1.84
N HIS A 324 -21.21 2.37 2.81
CA HIS A 324 -21.78 2.11 4.13
C HIS A 324 -23.24 2.58 4.14
N SER A 325 -23.98 2.21 5.18
CA SER A 325 -25.33 2.74 5.42
C SER A 325 -25.32 4.01 6.29
N ASN A 326 -24.14 4.41 6.79
CA ASN A 326 -23.94 5.61 7.60
C ASN A 326 -22.53 6.18 7.41
N VAL A 327 -22.19 7.24 8.13
CA VAL A 327 -20.90 7.96 8.05
C VAL A 327 -19.71 7.01 8.21
N VAL A 328 -18.75 7.14 7.31
CA VAL A 328 -17.45 6.44 7.38
C VAL A 328 -16.42 7.37 7.99
N TYR A 329 -15.80 6.95 9.07
CA TYR A 329 -14.82 7.77 9.80
C TYR A 329 -13.38 7.45 9.49
N SER A 330 -13.07 6.20 9.21
CA SER A 330 -11.69 5.76 8.98
C SER A 330 -11.59 4.62 7.97
N ILE A 331 -10.45 4.56 7.34
CA ILE A 331 -10.04 3.49 6.43
C ILE A 331 -8.62 3.05 6.78
N LEU A 332 -8.33 1.78 6.54
CA LEU A 332 -7.01 1.17 6.68
C LEU A 332 -6.80 0.19 5.53
N LEU A 333 -5.72 0.36 4.79
CA LEU A 333 -5.32 -0.56 3.73
C LEU A 333 -4.22 -1.50 4.24
N LEU A 334 -4.45 -2.80 4.13
CA LEU A 334 -3.46 -3.86 4.33
C LEU A 334 -3.02 -4.34 2.95
N GLU A 335 -2.01 -3.68 2.37
CA GLU A 335 -1.56 -3.93 0.99
C GLU A 335 -1.08 -5.37 0.79
N ASP A 336 -0.29 -5.90 1.73
CA ASP A 336 0.24 -7.27 1.73
C ASP A 336 -0.85 -8.35 1.74
N LYS A 337 -2.07 -8.01 2.16
CA LYS A 337 -3.23 -8.91 2.20
C LYS A 337 -4.28 -8.56 1.16
N SER A 338 -4.11 -7.46 0.43
CA SER A 338 -5.11 -6.90 -0.49
C SER A 338 -6.47 -6.70 0.19
N ILE A 339 -6.49 -6.22 1.43
CA ILE A 339 -7.71 -5.97 2.20
C ILE A 339 -7.79 -4.48 2.55
N LEU A 340 -8.89 -3.85 2.16
CA LEU A 340 -9.30 -2.55 2.65
C LEU A 340 -10.28 -2.74 3.81
N ILE A 341 -10.06 -2.02 4.91
CA ILE A 341 -10.93 -2.02 6.08
C ILE A 341 -11.48 -0.61 6.24
N SER A 342 -12.77 -0.51 6.45
CA SER A 342 -13.45 0.76 6.69
C SER A 342 -14.25 0.71 7.98
N SER A 343 -14.25 1.80 8.72
CA SER A 343 -14.99 1.90 9.98
C SER A 343 -15.92 3.11 10.00
N GLY A 344 -17.17 2.89 10.37
CA GLY A 344 -18.22 3.88 10.39
C GLY A 344 -19.17 3.73 11.54
N ILE A 345 -20.27 4.49 11.54
CA ILE A 345 -21.34 4.38 12.55
C ILE A 345 -22.10 3.05 12.41
N ASP A 346 -22.21 2.52 11.20
CA ASP A 346 -22.89 1.24 10.91
C ASP A 346 -21.99 0.01 11.10
N GLY A 347 -20.76 0.21 11.58
CA GLY A 347 -19.86 -0.89 11.85
C GLY A 347 -18.55 -0.81 11.07
N ILE A 348 -17.87 -1.95 11.03
CA ILE A 348 -16.60 -2.12 10.31
C ILE A 348 -16.82 -3.09 9.17
N LYS A 349 -16.33 -2.73 7.97
CA LYS A 349 -16.44 -3.56 6.79
C LYS A 349 -15.06 -3.90 6.24
N PHE A 350 -14.93 -5.13 5.80
CA PHE A 350 -13.73 -5.67 5.14
C PHE A 350 -14.04 -5.85 3.66
N TRP A 351 -13.15 -5.36 2.82
CA TRP A 351 -13.29 -5.39 1.37
C TRP A 351 -12.08 -6.05 0.75
N ASN A 352 -12.29 -6.92 -0.21
CA ASN A 352 -11.20 -7.38 -1.07
C ASN A 352 -10.78 -6.23 -1.99
N PHE A 353 -9.54 -5.79 -1.87
CA PHE A 353 -9.08 -4.59 -2.58
C PHE A 353 -8.80 -4.82 -4.08
N ASN A 354 -8.72 -6.09 -4.53
CA ASN A 354 -8.52 -6.40 -5.94
C ASN A 354 -9.82 -6.36 -6.76
N ASN A 355 -10.94 -6.77 -6.16
CA ASN A 355 -12.24 -6.84 -6.83
C ASN A 355 -13.35 -6.01 -6.16
N PHE A 356 -13.03 -5.34 -5.06
CA PHE A 356 -13.91 -4.47 -4.28
C PHE A 356 -15.15 -5.14 -3.67
N ASN A 357 -15.16 -6.46 -3.60
CA ASN A 357 -16.24 -7.20 -2.96
C ASN A 357 -16.14 -7.10 -1.44
N ASN A 358 -17.31 -7.01 -0.79
CA ASN A 358 -17.37 -7.10 0.66
C ASN A 358 -17.05 -8.52 1.13
N ILE A 359 -16.12 -8.64 2.09
CA ILE A 359 -15.68 -9.93 2.67
C ILE A 359 -16.46 -10.20 3.96
N LYS A 360 -16.55 -9.20 4.85
CA LYS A 360 -17.14 -9.32 6.18
C LYS A 360 -17.61 -7.98 6.72
N ASN A 361 -18.67 -8.03 7.53
CA ASN A 361 -19.15 -6.90 8.33
C ASN A 361 -19.07 -7.23 9.81
N LEU A 362 -18.68 -6.23 10.60
CA LEU A 362 -18.76 -6.27 12.07
C LEU A 362 -19.72 -5.15 12.49
N ASP A 363 -20.94 -5.54 12.79
CA ASP A 363 -21.99 -4.61 13.19
C ASP A 363 -21.80 -4.15 14.66
N ASN A 364 -22.41 -3.02 15.02
CA ASN A 364 -22.42 -2.47 16.39
C ASN A 364 -21.06 -2.03 16.96
N VAL A 365 -20.04 -1.84 16.12
CA VAL A 365 -18.75 -1.27 16.51
C VAL A 365 -18.57 0.07 15.79
N TRP A 366 -18.83 1.18 16.48
CA TRP A 366 -18.64 2.50 15.87
C TRP A 366 -17.16 2.85 15.84
N GLY A 367 -16.60 2.89 14.65
CA GLY A 367 -15.19 3.18 14.47
C GLY A 367 -14.81 4.61 14.83
N ALA A 368 -13.59 4.78 15.30
CA ALA A 368 -12.99 6.07 15.57
C ALA A 368 -11.98 6.45 14.48
N ARG A 369 -11.76 7.75 14.25
CA ARG A 369 -10.93 8.25 13.13
C ARG A 369 -9.49 7.76 13.17
N ASN A 370 -8.82 7.89 14.30
CA ASN A 370 -7.40 7.55 14.44
C ASN A 370 -7.17 6.27 15.26
N ALA A 371 -8.21 5.47 15.46
CA ALA A 371 -8.18 4.27 16.30
C ALA A 371 -8.41 2.97 15.52
N LEU A 372 -8.19 2.99 14.21
CA LEU A 372 -8.10 1.79 13.36
C LEU A 372 -6.67 1.69 12.87
N LYS A 373 -5.91 0.70 13.34
CA LYS A 373 -4.49 0.54 13.05
C LYS A 373 -4.12 -0.92 12.83
N ARG A 374 -3.03 -1.16 12.10
CA ARG A 374 -2.37 -2.45 12.08
C ARG A 374 -1.81 -2.74 13.48
N PHE A 375 -2.00 -3.95 13.98
CA PHE A 375 -1.48 -4.39 15.27
C PHE A 375 -0.21 -5.25 15.10
N ASP A 376 -0.22 -6.19 14.17
CA ASP A 376 0.90 -7.03 13.77
C ASP A 376 0.70 -7.53 12.31
N ASN A 377 1.42 -8.55 11.90
CA ASN A 377 1.32 -9.10 10.55
C ASN A 377 -0.03 -9.74 10.24
N ASP A 378 -0.78 -10.19 11.25
CA ASP A 378 -2.09 -10.83 11.08
C ASP A 378 -3.24 -10.03 11.68
N LYS A 379 -2.99 -9.13 12.60
CA LYS A 379 -4.04 -8.52 13.41
C LYS A 379 -4.15 -7.02 13.20
N ILE A 380 -5.33 -6.52 13.46
CA ILE A 380 -5.64 -5.09 13.56
C ILE A 380 -6.15 -4.76 14.96
N ILE A 381 -5.95 -3.51 15.37
CA ILE A 381 -6.48 -2.94 16.59
C ILE A 381 -7.54 -1.90 16.26
N ILE A 382 -8.66 -1.97 16.96
CA ILE A 382 -9.87 -1.20 16.68
C ILE A 382 -10.34 -0.53 17.96
N GLY A 383 -10.31 0.78 17.98
CA GLY A 383 -10.96 1.58 19.03
C GLY A 383 -12.38 1.99 18.63
N SER A 384 -13.19 2.28 19.60
CA SER A 384 -14.60 2.61 19.41
C SER A 384 -14.98 3.94 20.05
N THR A 385 -15.99 4.59 19.47
CA THR A 385 -16.59 5.83 19.99
C THR A 385 -17.93 5.61 20.67
N ASN A 386 -18.44 4.39 20.70
CA ASN A 386 -19.72 4.06 21.32
C ASN A 386 -19.60 3.15 22.54
N ASP A 387 -18.43 2.58 22.77
CA ASP A 387 -18.16 1.76 23.95
C ASP A 387 -16.70 1.98 24.43
N ASP A 388 -16.33 1.36 25.52
CA ASP A 388 -15.02 1.45 26.18
C ASP A 388 -14.11 0.26 25.86
N LEU A 389 -14.38 -0.44 24.74
CA LEU A 389 -13.63 -1.61 24.32
C LEU A 389 -12.68 -1.31 23.17
N ILE A 390 -11.44 -1.71 23.34
CA ILE A 390 -10.49 -1.90 22.23
C ILE A 390 -10.56 -3.35 21.81
N ARG A 391 -10.66 -3.59 20.52
CA ARG A 391 -10.76 -4.92 19.92
C ARG A 391 -9.50 -5.25 19.15
N ILE A 392 -8.95 -6.43 19.37
CA ILE A 392 -7.90 -7.00 18.54
C ILE A 392 -8.58 -8.04 17.64
N PHE A 393 -8.45 -7.88 16.34
CA PHE A 393 -9.11 -8.72 15.33
C PHE A 393 -8.07 -9.41 14.47
N SER A 394 -8.15 -10.75 14.35
CA SER A 394 -7.30 -11.55 13.46
C SER A 394 -7.87 -11.55 12.05
N ILE A 395 -7.03 -11.24 11.08
CA ILE A 395 -7.39 -11.22 9.66
C ILE A 395 -7.47 -12.63 9.09
N SER A 396 -6.57 -13.52 9.49
CA SER A 396 -6.57 -14.92 9.02
C SER A 396 -7.77 -15.71 9.55
N GLU A 397 -8.14 -15.50 10.81
CA GLU A 397 -9.28 -16.17 11.45
C GLU A 397 -10.61 -15.44 11.18
N MET A 398 -10.55 -14.20 10.69
CA MET A 398 -11.71 -13.31 10.51
C MET A 398 -12.56 -13.23 11.78
N ASN A 399 -11.91 -13.12 12.94
CA ASN A 399 -12.56 -13.10 14.25
C ASN A 399 -11.80 -12.25 15.28
N TYR A 400 -12.48 -11.87 16.36
CA TYR A 400 -11.83 -11.21 17.48
C TYR A 400 -10.89 -12.19 18.20
N SER A 401 -9.66 -11.74 18.44
CA SER A 401 -8.66 -12.51 19.18
C SER A 401 -8.50 -12.03 20.62
N ASN A 402 -8.80 -10.74 20.89
CA ASN A 402 -8.67 -10.18 22.24
C ASN A 402 -9.44 -8.88 22.43
N PHE A 403 -9.58 -8.44 23.69
CA PHE A 403 -10.23 -7.20 24.08
C PHE A 403 -9.46 -6.51 25.21
N ILE A 404 -9.44 -5.15 25.18
CA ILE A 404 -8.90 -4.32 26.26
C ILE A 404 -10.00 -3.36 26.72
N HIS A 405 -10.30 -3.34 28.01
CA HIS A 405 -11.22 -2.38 28.62
C HIS A 405 -10.47 -1.09 28.97
N VAL A 406 -10.93 0.07 28.50
CA VAL A 406 -10.24 1.35 28.66
C VAL A 406 -11.01 2.40 29.44
N ASN A 407 -12.29 2.18 29.75
CA ASN A 407 -13.19 3.07 30.51
C ASN A 407 -13.42 4.46 29.89
N PHE A 408 -13.16 4.61 28.58
CA PHE A 408 -13.41 5.85 27.84
C PHE A 408 -13.55 5.60 26.34
N PHE A 409 -14.19 6.54 25.64
CA PHE A 409 -14.29 6.49 24.18
C PHE A 409 -12.94 6.80 23.53
N THR A 410 -12.46 5.88 22.73
CA THR A 410 -11.14 5.94 22.10
C THR A 410 -11.19 6.71 20.80
N TRP A 411 -10.25 7.65 20.64
CA TRP A 411 -10.09 8.42 19.40
C TRP A 411 -8.79 8.18 18.69
N GLY A 412 -7.73 7.85 19.42
CA GLY A 412 -6.41 7.60 18.88
C GLY A 412 -5.72 6.39 19.49
N ILE A 413 -5.05 5.63 18.63
CA ILE A 413 -4.21 4.48 18.99
C ILE A 413 -2.89 4.58 18.24
N CYS A 414 -1.80 4.30 18.95
CA CYS A 414 -0.48 4.11 18.38
C CYS A 414 0.10 2.78 18.87
N VAL A 415 0.59 1.96 17.95
CA VAL A 415 1.28 0.71 18.25
C VAL A 415 2.77 0.93 18.04
N ILE A 416 3.59 0.75 19.06
CA ILE A 416 5.03 0.93 19.05
C ILE A 416 5.66 -0.45 19.11
N GLU A 417 6.08 -0.95 17.95
CA GLU A 417 6.60 -2.31 17.79
C GLU A 417 7.88 -2.53 18.61
N ASP A 418 8.86 -1.65 18.45
CA ASP A 418 10.20 -1.79 19.04
C ASP A 418 10.18 -1.80 20.57
N LYS A 419 9.18 -1.18 21.17
CA LYS A 419 9.02 -1.10 22.63
C LYS A 419 7.96 -2.06 23.17
N ASN A 420 7.27 -2.79 22.29
CA ASN A 420 6.16 -3.68 22.65
C ASN A 420 5.04 -2.95 23.42
N LEU A 421 4.65 -1.76 22.94
CA LEU A 421 3.70 -0.89 23.60
C LEU A 421 2.50 -0.53 22.70
N ILE A 422 1.38 -0.25 23.37
CA ILE A 422 0.18 0.34 22.78
C ILE A 422 -0.15 1.61 23.57
N LEU A 423 -0.26 2.74 22.88
CA LEU A 423 -0.75 3.98 23.46
C LEU A 423 -2.18 4.21 23.01
N ILE A 424 -3.06 4.48 23.96
CA ILE A 424 -4.48 4.70 23.73
C ILE A 424 -4.89 6.04 24.33
N CYS A 425 -5.58 6.86 23.57
CA CYS A 425 -6.06 8.17 24.00
C CYS A 425 -7.49 8.46 23.48
N GLY A 426 -8.13 9.46 24.06
CA GLY A 426 -9.48 9.80 23.65
C GLY A 426 -10.13 10.92 24.49
N LYS A 427 -11.40 10.70 24.81
CA LYS A 427 -12.26 11.71 25.45
C LYS A 427 -11.87 12.03 26.89
N ASN A 428 -11.18 11.14 27.58
CA ASN A 428 -10.79 11.30 28.99
C ASN A 428 -9.56 12.19 29.22
N LYS A 429 -8.96 12.76 28.16
CA LYS A 429 -7.75 13.62 28.20
C LYS A 429 -6.47 12.93 28.66
N ASN A 430 -6.51 11.62 28.88
CA ASN A 430 -5.39 10.82 29.34
C ASN A 430 -4.72 10.09 28.18
N ILE A 431 -3.46 9.71 28.37
CA ILE A 431 -2.78 8.72 27.55
C ILE A 431 -2.58 7.48 28.41
N ASN A 432 -3.15 6.37 28.00
CA ASN A 432 -2.97 5.08 28.64
C ASN A 432 -1.95 4.27 27.87
N VAL A 433 -0.94 3.73 28.55
CA VAL A 433 0.13 2.92 27.99
C VAL A 433 -0.04 1.47 28.41
N TYR A 434 -0.14 0.59 27.43
CA TYR A 434 -0.31 -0.85 27.64
C TYR A 434 0.87 -1.61 27.03
N ARG A 435 1.18 -2.78 27.63
CA ARG A 435 2.03 -3.75 26.95
C ARG A 435 1.29 -4.42 25.80
N LYS A 436 1.97 -4.63 24.68
CA LYS A 436 1.37 -5.22 23.49
C LYS A 436 1.15 -6.73 23.63
N ASP A 437 2.03 -7.42 24.36
CA ASP A 437 2.03 -8.87 24.51
C ASP A 437 0.95 -9.42 25.46
N ASN A 438 0.65 -8.71 26.55
CA ASN A 438 -0.27 -9.17 27.59
C ASN A 438 -1.40 -8.19 27.90
N PHE A 439 -1.43 -7.03 27.24
CA PHE A 439 -2.43 -5.96 27.40
C PHE A 439 -2.50 -5.37 28.83
N GLU A 440 -1.43 -5.49 29.61
CA GLU A 440 -1.32 -4.89 30.93
C GLU A 440 -1.17 -3.37 30.81
N CYS A 441 -1.99 -2.60 31.53
CA CYS A 441 -1.84 -1.15 31.64
C CYS A 441 -0.68 -0.83 32.58
N ILE A 442 0.40 -0.27 32.03
CA ILE A 442 1.65 -0.01 32.78
C ILE A 442 1.78 1.46 33.19
N GLN A 443 1.06 2.36 32.53
CA GLN A 443 1.08 3.78 32.88
C GLN A 443 -0.22 4.46 32.42
N ILE A 444 -0.72 5.37 33.26
CA ILE A 444 -1.78 6.32 32.89
C ILE A 444 -1.23 7.71 33.09
N ILE A 445 -1.14 8.50 32.04
CA ILE A 445 -0.75 9.91 32.09
C ILE A 445 -2.05 10.70 32.17
N ASN A 446 -2.39 11.13 33.38
CA ASN A 446 -3.58 11.93 33.63
C ASN A 446 -3.38 13.36 33.12
N ASP A 447 -4.46 13.96 32.63
CA ASP A 447 -4.48 15.33 32.11
C ASP A 447 -3.32 15.62 31.13
N ALA A 448 -3.05 14.64 30.27
CA ALA A 448 -2.02 14.76 29.24
C ALA A 448 -2.30 15.95 28.29
N HIS A 449 -3.58 16.31 28.14
CA HIS A 449 -4.08 17.47 27.41
C HIS A 449 -5.18 18.21 28.20
N GLY A 450 -5.40 19.48 27.88
CA GLY A 450 -6.47 20.31 28.47
C GLY A 450 -7.89 19.93 28.00
N ASP A 451 -8.00 19.26 26.83
CA ASP A 451 -9.25 18.77 26.24
C ASP A 451 -9.02 17.40 25.58
N PHE A 452 -9.99 16.90 24.82
CA PHE A 452 -9.94 15.58 24.15
C PHE A 452 -8.67 15.42 23.31
N ILE A 453 -8.05 14.24 23.40
CA ILE A 453 -6.90 13.86 22.60
C ILE A 453 -7.40 13.21 21.31
N THR A 454 -7.07 13.80 20.17
CA THR A 454 -7.52 13.33 18.87
C THR A 454 -6.67 12.16 18.35
N GLY A 455 -5.38 12.19 18.69
CA GLY A 455 -4.46 11.16 18.26
C GLY A 455 -3.12 11.18 18.96
N VAL A 456 -2.38 10.11 18.73
CA VAL A 456 -1.03 9.90 19.23
C VAL A 456 -0.24 9.18 18.14
N VAL A 457 1.00 9.60 17.91
CA VAL A 457 1.90 9.05 16.89
C VAL A 457 3.32 8.95 17.43
N GLU A 458 4.07 7.97 16.93
CA GLU A 458 5.50 7.84 17.18
C GLU A 458 6.26 8.75 16.19
N LEU A 459 7.23 9.49 16.71
CA LEU A 459 8.15 10.31 15.91
C LEU A 459 9.37 9.48 15.50
N LYS A 460 10.11 9.98 14.52
CA LYS A 460 11.26 9.25 13.96
C LYS A 460 12.38 8.96 14.96
N ASP A 461 12.52 9.77 15.99
CA ASP A 461 13.52 9.60 17.07
C ASP A 461 13.03 8.63 18.17
N GLY A 462 11.84 8.04 18.02
CA GLY A 462 11.20 7.17 18.99
C GLY A 462 10.52 7.90 20.15
N SER A 463 10.46 9.24 20.12
CA SER A 463 9.60 10.02 20.99
C SER A 463 8.14 9.97 20.50
N ILE A 464 7.20 10.41 21.31
CA ILE A 464 5.77 10.34 21.03
C ILE A 464 5.22 11.75 20.92
N ALA A 465 4.39 12.00 19.91
CA ALA A 465 3.59 13.23 19.82
C ALA A 465 2.12 12.90 20.03
N SER A 466 1.46 13.58 20.97
CA SER A 466 0.01 13.56 21.14
C SER A 466 -0.56 14.92 20.77
N PHE A 467 -1.78 14.92 20.21
CA PHE A 467 -2.43 16.15 19.73
C PHE A 467 -3.94 16.10 19.98
N GLY A 468 -4.54 17.28 20.10
CA GLY A 468 -5.93 17.28 20.51
C GLY A 468 -6.71 18.55 20.27
N LYS A 469 -7.86 18.60 20.92
CA LYS A 469 -8.84 19.68 20.83
C LYS A 469 -8.39 20.96 21.54
N ASP A 470 -7.43 20.87 22.43
CA ASP A 470 -6.82 21.99 23.11
C ASP A 470 -5.79 22.76 22.23
N SER A 471 -5.62 22.39 20.97
CA SER A 471 -4.71 23.00 19.99
C SER A 471 -3.22 22.80 20.31
N PHE A 472 -2.87 21.89 21.22
CA PHE A 472 -1.49 21.57 21.57
C PHE A 472 -1.04 20.27 20.87
N ILE A 473 0.26 20.25 20.55
CA ILE A 473 1.01 19.03 20.31
C ILE A 473 1.96 18.86 21.50
N ASN A 474 1.78 17.83 22.28
CA ASN A 474 2.62 17.48 23.41
C ASN A 474 3.60 16.38 23.01
N ILE A 475 4.88 16.56 23.33
CA ILE A 475 5.95 15.64 23.02
C ILE A 475 6.38 14.91 24.30
N TRP A 476 6.52 13.61 24.18
CA TRP A 476 6.81 12.69 25.28
C TRP A 476 8.02 11.84 24.94
N SER A 477 8.84 11.52 25.93
CA SER A 477 9.98 10.60 25.82
C SER A 477 9.91 9.55 26.93
N PHE A 478 10.41 8.37 26.62
CA PHE A 478 10.54 7.24 27.55
C PHE A 478 11.73 7.42 28.47
#